data_30476ad078b23fd068f3fa8ed01cf0ff
#
_entry.id   30476ad078b23fd068f3fa8ed01cf0ff
#
_cell.length_a   1.000
_cell.length_b   1.000
_cell.length_c   1.000
_cell.angle_alpha   90.00
_cell.angle_beta   90.00
_cell.angle_gamma   90.00
#
_symmetry.space_group_name_H-M   'P 1'
#
loop_
_entity.id
_entity.type
_entity.pdbx_description
1 polymer ?
#
loop_
_entity_poly.entity_id
_entity_poly.type
_entity_poly.pdbx_seq_one_letter_code
_entity_poly.pdbx_strand_id
1 'polypeptide(L)'
;AIQFDNLVKVDGSTGKSGVDVYETAASMDISDSLNIGVAYTDDKVNSVEYMGAGVTFDISDATSIGLNHTIKEVESTKVETTANELVASHTMGATTLSAGYGEIKDGNKYTTVGAEIKLGDSFSLYGAFQQTDVPTGVDTQDAAAGIKFTF
;
A
#
# COMPACT_ATOMS: atom_id res chain seq x y z
N ALA A 1 -15.96 3.27 13.26
CA ALA A 1 -14.89 4.18 13.71
C ALA A 1 -14.40 5.02 12.53
N ILE A 2 -13.94 6.22 12.80
CA ILE A 2 -13.25 7.06 11.80
C ILE A 2 -11.84 7.28 12.33
N GLN A 3 -10.85 6.88 11.55
CA GLN A 3 -9.44 7.07 11.87
C GLN A 3 -8.83 8.09 10.92
N PHE A 4 -8.05 9.03 11.44
CA PHE A 4 -7.28 9.99 10.68
C PHE A 4 -5.81 9.81 11.04
N ASP A 5 -5.00 9.52 10.03
CA ASP A 5 -3.55 9.44 10.17
C ASP A 5 -2.91 10.58 9.37
N ASN A 6 -2.16 11.42 10.06
CA ASN A 6 -1.38 12.49 9.46
C ASN A 6 0.10 12.21 9.69
N LEU A 7 0.84 11.95 8.64
CA LEU A 7 2.28 11.83 8.67
C LEU A 7 2.91 13.05 7.97
N VAL A 8 3.61 13.85 8.76
CA VAL A 8 4.43 14.96 8.23
C VAL A 8 5.88 14.55 8.33
N LYS A 9 6.51 14.27 7.20
CA LYS A 9 7.92 13.97 7.12
C LYS A 9 8.69 15.24 6.79
N VAL A 10 9.59 15.65 7.68
CA VAL A 10 10.51 16.76 7.46
C VAL A 10 11.89 16.17 7.16
N ASP A 11 12.39 16.37 5.93
CA ASP A 11 13.75 16.00 5.57
C ASP A 11 14.65 17.25 5.73
N GLY A 12 15.59 17.20 6.67
CA GLY A 12 16.56 18.25 6.92
C GLY A 12 17.78 18.26 5.99
N SER A 13 17.83 17.39 4.97
CA SER A 13 19.06 17.14 4.19
C SER A 13 19.38 18.21 3.14
N THR A 14 18.44 19.08 2.76
CA THR A 14 18.59 20.01 1.64
C THR A 14 18.78 21.48 2.05
N GLY A 15 18.78 21.79 3.34
CA GLY A 15 18.93 23.17 3.83
C GLY A 15 17.73 24.07 3.50
N LYS A 16 16.64 23.56 2.96
CA LYS A 16 15.36 24.24 2.81
C LYS A 16 14.49 23.94 4.02
N SER A 17 14.08 24.99 4.73
CA SER A 17 13.10 24.86 5.80
C SER A 17 11.71 24.66 5.18
N GLY A 18 11.14 23.47 5.29
CA GLY A 18 9.80 23.18 4.78
C GLY A 18 9.39 21.73 5.04
N VAL A 19 8.13 21.43 4.79
CA VAL A 19 7.60 20.07 4.74
C VAL A 19 7.88 19.53 3.35
N ASP A 20 8.71 18.50 3.24
CA ASP A 20 9.10 17.91 1.96
C ASP A 20 8.07 16.88 1.47
N VAL A 21 7.42 16.16 2.39
CA VAL A 21 6.33 15.23 2.08
C VAL A 21 5.21 15.44 3.08
N TYR A 22 4.00 15.60 2.58
CA TYR A 22 2.78 15.66 3.38
C TYR A 22 1.91 14.45 3.05
N GLU A 23 1.54 13.69 4.08
CA GLU A 23 0.67 12.52 3.94
C GLU A 23 -0.52 12.65 4.88
N THR A 24 -1.70 12.32 4.39
CA THR A 24 -2.91 12.22 5.19
C THR A 24 -3.75 11.04 4.72
N ALA A 25 -4.36 10.34 5.66
CA ALA A 25 -5.29 9.26 5.37
C ALA A 25 -6.49 9.33 6.31
N ALA A 26 -7.60 8.81 5.85
CA ALA A 26 -8.80 8.61 6.65
C ALA A 26 -9.45 7.29 6.27
N SER A 27 -9.94 6.56 7.24
CA SER A 27 -10.71 5.34 7.03
C SER A 27 -11.96 5.33 7.90
N MET A 28 -12.96 4.59 7.44
CA MET A 28 -14.24 4.46 8.13
C MET A 28 -14.81 3.05 7.97
N ASP A 29 -15.20 2.43 9.08
CA ASP A 29 -15.97 1.20 9.06
C ASP A 29 -17.43 1.51 8.73
N ILE A 30 -17.90 1.01 7.59
CA ILE A 30 -19.30 1.11 7.17
C ILE A 30 -20.14 0.06 7.88
N SER A 31 -19.56 -1.12 8.10
CA SER A 31 -20.12 -2.24 8.87
C SER A 31 -18.99 -3.04 9.51
N ASP A 32 -19.34 -4.09 10.25
CA ASP A 32 -18.36 -5.02 10.86
C ASP A 32 -17.47 -5.73 9.82
N SER A 33 -17.91 -5.75 8.55
CA SER A 33 -17.19 -6.44 7.48
C SER A 33 -16.78 -5.54 6.33
N LEU A 34 -17.05 -4.24 6.38
CA LEU A 34 -16.75 -3.31 5.29
C LEU A 34 -16.07 -2.05 5.80
N ASN A 35 -14.84 -1.85 5.37
CA ASN A 35 -14.06 -0.63 5.60
C ASN A 35 -13.80 0.08 4.28
N ILE A 36 -13.86 1.40 4.29
CA ILE A 36 -13.43 2.26 3.19
C ILE A 36 -12.34 3.23 3.67
N GLY A 37 -11.41 3.56 2.79
CA GLY A 37 -10.32 4.48 3.11
C GLY A 37 -9.99 5.39 1.93
N VAL A 38 -9.44 6.55 2.26
CA VAL A 38 -8.85 7.49 1.30
C VAL A 38 -7.52 7.97 1.83
N ALA A 39 -6.59 8.25 0.92
CA ALA A 39 -5.27 8.78 1.25
C ALA A 39 -4.87 9.85 0.25
N TYR A 40 -4.08 10.79 0.71
CA TYR A 40 -3.46 11.82 -0.12
C TYR A 40 -2.00 11.99 0.31
N THR A 41 -1.10 12.05 -0.65
CA THR A 41 0.32 12.34 -0.44
C THR A 41 0.74 13.44 -1.41
N ASP A 42 1.42 14.45 -0.89
CA ASP A 42 2.06 15.51 -1.64
C ASP A 42 3.58 15.45 -1.39
N ASP A 43 4.32 14.98 -2.37
CA ASP A 43 5.77 14.85 -2.35
C ASP A 43 6.41 16.02 -3.11
N LYS A 44 6.75 17.07 -2.38
CA LYS A 44 7.38 18.27 -2.93
C LYS A 44 8.80 18.03 -3.42
N VAL A 45 9.49 17.01 -2.90
CA VAL A 45 10.86 16.66 -3.33
C VAL A 45 10.84 16.15 -4.76
N ASN A 46 9.89 15.28 -5.07
CA ASN A 46 9.74 14.66 -6.38
C ASN A 46 8.73 15.39 -7.27
N SER A 47 8.03 16.40 -6.74
CA SER A 47 6.95 17.13 -7.43
C SER A 47 5.84 16.20 -7.93
N VAL A 48 5.37 15.33 -7.03
CA VAL A 48 4.36 14.32 -7.33
C VAL A 48 3.27 14.33 -6.27
N GLU A 49 2.03 14.25 -6.71
CA GLU A 49 0.86 14.04 -5.86
C GLU A 49 0.30 12.63 -6.05
N TYR A 50 -0.16 12.02 -4.95
CA TYR A 50 -0.89 10.75 -4.98
C TYR A 50 -2.23 10.92 -4.30
N MET A 51 -3.28 10.41 -4.91
CA MET A 51 -4.59 10.23 -4.32
C MET A 51 -4.96 8.76 -4.38
N GLY A 52 -5.39 8.22 -3.25
CA GLY A 52 -5.80 6.82 -3.14
C GLY A 52 -7.19 6.69 -2.54
N ALA A 53 -7.92 5.69 -3.00
CA ALA A 53 -9.15 5.22 -2.38
C ALA A 53 -9.14 3.70 -2.34
N GLY A 54 -9.61 3.12 -1.25
CA GLY A 54 -9.66 1.69 -1.07
C GLY A 54 -10.94 1.23 -0.37
N VAL A 55 -11.27 -0.01 -0.60
CA VAL A 55 -12.32 -0.72 0.11
C VAL A 55 -11.79 -2.08 0.54
N THR A 56 -12.04 -2.44 1.79
CA THR A 56 -11.74 -3.78 2.32
C THR A 56 -13.02 -4.43 2.78
N PHE A 57 -13.21 -5.68 2.37
CA PHE A 57 -14.33 -6.50 2.73
C PHE A 57 -13.85 -7.79 3.41
N ASP A 58 -14.29 -8.00 4.65
CA ASP A 58 -14.04 -9.21 5.42
C ASP A 58 -15.10 -10.28 5.08
N ILE A 59 -14.67 -11.30 4.34
CA ILE A 59 -15.51 -12.45 3.98
C ILE A 59 -15.79 -13.30 5.22
N SER A 60 -14.81 -13.35 6.12
CA SER A 60 -14.89 -14.04 7.43
C SER A 60 -13.85 -13.40 8.37
N ASP A 61 -13.87 -13.80 9.64
CA ASP A 61 -12.87 -13.39 10.65
C ASP A 61 -11.42 -13.70 10.23
N ALA A 62 -11.25 -14.62 9.29
CA ALA A 62 -9.92 -15.05 8.83
C ALA A 62 -9.58 -14.58 7.41
N THR A 63 -10.53 -14.08 6.62
CA THR A 63 -10.33 -13.81 5.19
C THR A 63 -10.84 -12.43 4.83
N SER A 64 -9.97 -11.62 4.22
CA SER A 64 -10.35 -10.32 3.68
C SER A 64 -9.95 -10.16 2.21
N ILE A 65 -10.66 -9.30 1.50
CA ILE A 65 -10.35 -8.85 0.14
C ILE A 65 -10.35 -7.32 0.14
N GLY A 66 -9.32 -6.73 -0.46
CA GLY A 66 -9.19 -5.30 -0.64
C GLY A 66 -9.10 -4.92 -2.12
N LEU A 67 -9.69 -3.79 -2.46
CA LEU A 67 -9.55 -3.14 -3.76
C LEU A 67 -9.02 -1.73 -3.51
N ASN A 68 -7.94 -1.36 -4.20
CA ASN A 68 -7.35 -0.04 -4.12
C ASN A 68 -7.30 0.60 -5.50
N HIS A 69 -7.55 1.89 -5.54
CA HIS A 69 -7.37 2.74 -6.71
C HIS A 69 -6.47 3.91 -6.32
N THR A 70 -5.41 4.12 -7.09
CA THR A 70 -4.46 5.20 -6.85
C THR A 70 -4.27 6.02 -8.12
N ILE A 71 -4.27 7.34 -7.98
CA ILE A 71 -3.91 8.29 -9.01
C ILE A 71 -2.61 8.96 -8.59
N LYS A 72 -1.63 8.97 -9.47
CA LYS A 72 -0.39 9.70 -9.36
C LYS A 72 -0.39 10.82 -10.39
N GLU A 73 -0.19 12.07 -9.97
CA GLU A 73 0.02 13.21 -10.84
C GLU A 73 1.46 13.73 -10.71
N VAL A 74 2.12 13.99 -11.83
CA VAL A 74 3.41 14.72 -11.87
C VAL A 74 3.11 16.19 -12.05
N GLU A 75 3.37 17.02 -11.02
CA GLU A 75 2.98 18.45 -10.96
C GLU A 75 3.46 19.26 -12.16
N SER A 76 4.69 19.00 -12.63
CA SER A 76 5.34 19.77 -13.71
C SER A 76 4.76 19.51 -15.09
N THR A 77 4.24 18.31 -15.33
CA THR A 77 3.74 17.88 -16.66
C THR A 77 2.23 17.68 -16.69
N LYS A 78 1.58 17.67 -15.53
CA LYS A 78 0.18 17.31 -15.35
C LYS A 78 -0.19 15.93 -15.92
N VAL A 79 0.81 15.05 -16.03
CA VAL A 79 0.59 13.67 -16.46
C VAL A 79 0.06 12.86 -15.28
N GLU A 80 -1.09 12.26 -15.49
CA GLU A 80 -1.71 11.35 -14.54
C GLU A 80 -1.42 9.89 -14.90
N THR A 81 -1.14 9.09 -13.89
CA THR A 81 -1.02 7.64 -13.99
C THR A 81 -1.95 7.01 -12.96
N THR A 82 -2.77 6.08 -13.38
CA THR A 82 -3.68 5.37 -12.48
C THR A 82 -3.20 3.95 -12.25
N ALA A 83 -3.37 3.46 -11.03
CA ALA A 83 -3.14 2.08 -10.65
C ALA A 83 -4.37 1.49 -9.95
N ASN A 84 -4.66 0.24 -10.23
CA ASN A 84 -5.67 -0.54 -9.52
C ASN A 84 -5.01 -1.77 -8.91
N GLU A 85 -5.41 -2.12 -7.72
CA GLU A 85 -4.89 -3.28 -7.01
C GLU A 85 -6.02 -4.08 -6.36
N LEU A 86 -5.95 -5.39 -6.49
CA LEU A 86 -6.74 -6.37 -5.75
C LEU A 86 -5.82 -7.10 -4.80
N VAL A 87 -6.17 -7.13 -3.52
CA VAL A 87 -5.42 -7.87 -2.49
C VAL A 87 -6.36 -8.84 -1.78
N ALA A 88 -5.89 -10.02 -1.47
CA ALA A 88 -6.57 -10.96 -0.61
C ALA A 88 -5.65 -11.41 0.52
N SER A 89 -6.20 -11.64 1.70
CA SER A 89 -5.46 -12.23 2.82
C SER A 89 -6.29 -13.32 3.51
N HIS A 90 -5.58 -14.29 4.07
CA HIS A 90 -6.17 -15.37 4.85
C HIS A 90 -5.29 -15.73 6.03
N THR A 91 -5.87 -15.72 7.24
CA THR A 91 -5.17 -16.01 8.49
C THR A 91 -5.52 -17.42 8.98
N MET A 92 -4.50 -18.22 9.22
CA MET A 92 -4.60 -19.58 9.77
C MET A 92 -3.76 -19.65 11.05
N GLY A 93 -4.39 -19.51 12.20
CA GLY A 93 -3.70 -19.48 13.50
C GLY A 93 -2.71 -18.29 13.57
N ALA A 94 -1.42 -18.58 13.69
CA ALA A 94 -0.38 -17.55 13.74
C ALA A 94 0.12 -17.08 12.36
N THR A 95 -0.35 -17.70 11.27
CA THR A 95 0.14 -17.43 9.92
C THR A 95 -0.89 -16.67 9.11
N THR A 96 -0.50 -15.57 8.50
CA THR A 96 -1.29 -14.84 7.50
C THR A 96 -0.64 -14.98 6.13
N LEU A 97 -1.38 -15.46 5.16
CA LEU A 97 -1.00 -15.50 3.75
C LEU A 97 -1.66 -14.33 3.03
N SER A 98 -0.96 -13.73 2.09
CA SER A 98 -1.48 -12.66 1.25
C SER A 98 -1.15 -12.90 -0.22
N ALA A 99 -2.03 -12.43 -1.10
CA ALA A 99 -1.80 -12.37 -2.53
C ALA A 99 -2.38 -11.07 -3.07
N GLY A 100 -1.69 -10.48 -4.04
CA GLY A 100 -2.12 -9.25 -4.68
C GLY A 100 -1.87 -9.28 -6.18
N TYR A 101 -2.70 -8.58 -6.90
CA TYR A 101 -2.53 -8.28 -8.32
C TYR A 101 -2.79 -6.80 -8.53
N GLY A 102 -1.86 -6.13 -9.21
CA GLY A 102 -2.00 -4.72 -9.54
C GLY A 102 -1.71 -4.46 -11.01
N GLU A 103 -2.33 -3.40 -11.51
CA GLU A 103 -2.16 -2.93 -12.88
C GLU A 103 -2.06 -1.41 -12.88
N ILE A 104 -0.99 -0.91 -13.48
CA ILE A 104 -0.82 0.50 -13.83
C ILE A 104 -1.38 0.70 -15.24
N LYS A 105 -2.30 1.63 -15.41
CA LYS A 105 -2.89 1.93 -16.72
C LYS A 105 -1.80 2.23 -17.74
N ASP A 106 -1.85 1.54 -18.88
CA ASP A 106 -0.87 1.62 -19.96
C ASP A 106 0.59 1.34 -19.50
N GLY A 107 0.75 0.63 -18.40
CA GLY A 107 2.04 0.36 -17.77
C GLY A 107 2.18 -1.08 -17.26
N ASN A 108 2.96 -1.22 -16.21
CA ASN A 108 3.31 -2.51 -15.63
C ASN A 108 2.11 -3.17 -14.94
N LYS A 109 2.14 -4.50 -14.92
CA LYS A 109 1.30 -5.33 -14.06
C LYS A 109 2.19 -6.01 -13.03
N TYR A 110 1.67 -6.24 -11.83
CA TYR A 110 2.42 -6.96 -10.82
C TYR A 110 1.56 -7.95 -10.06
N THR A 111 2.19 -9.03 -9.68
CA THR A 111 1.59 -10.05 -8.81
C THR A 111 2.45 -10.19 -7.58
N THR A 112 1.84 -10.16 -6.40
CA THR A 112 2.54 -10.33 -5.13
C THR A 112 2.00 -11.54 -4.39
N VAL A 113 2.87 -12.21 -3.66
CA VAL A 113 2.48 -13.22 -2.66
C VAL A 113 3.31 -12.98 -1.40
N GLY A 114 2.70 -13.16 -0.24
CA GLY A 114 3.38 -12.94 1.03
C GLY A 114 2.90 -13.88 2.12
N ALA A 115 3.72 -14.02 3.14
CA ALA A 115 3.37 -14.70 4.37
C ALA A 115 3.94 -13.95 5.57
N GLU A 116 3.16 -13.84 6.63
CA GLU A 116 3.60 -13.36 7.94
C GLU A 116 3.28 -14.43 8.99
N ILE A 117 4.23 -14.72 9.85
CA ILE A 117 4.08 -15.69 10.96
C ILE A 117 4.32 -14.93 12.27
N LYS A 118 3.28 -14.81 13.10
CA LYS A 118 3.38 -14.26 14.44
C LYS A 118 4.03 -15.27 15.37
N LEU A 119 5.14 -14.90 15.99
CA LEU A 119 5.87 -15.72 16.97
C LEU A 119 5.62 -15.29 18.42
N GLY A 120 4.75 -14.30 18.60
CA GLY A 120 4.34 -13.73 19.88
C GLY A 120 3.59 -12.42 19.67
N ASP A 121 3.25 -11.72 20.75
CA ASP A 121 2.45 -10.49 20.68
C ASP A 121 3.19 -9.32 20.03
N SER A 122 4.52 -9.32 20.13
CA SER A 122 5.37 -8.21 19.64
C SER A 122 6.33 -8.60 18.54
N PHE A 123 6.25 -9.82 18.01
CA PHE A 123 7.24 -10.32 17.08
C PHE A 123 6.63 -11.16 15.95
N SER A 124 6.95 -10.82 14.72
CA SER A 124 6.61 -11.66 13.55
C SER A 124 7.76 -11.75 12.54
N LEU A 125 7.76 -12.84 11.78
CA LEU A 125 8.58 -13.01 10.58
C LEU A 125 7.69 -12.79 9.36
N TYR A 126 8.24 -12.16 8.32
CA TYR A 126 7.53 -12.03 7.06
C TYR A 126 8.43 -12.36 5.88
N GLY A 127 7.81 -12.79 4.81
CA GLY A 127 8.42 -12.95 3.50
C GLY A 127 7.44 -12.56 2.41
N ALA A 128 7.93 -11.95 1.34
CA ALA A 128 7.14 -11.57 0.19
C ALA A 128 7.92 -11.79 -1.10
N PHE A 129 7.20 -12.06 -2.16
CA PHE A 129 7.70 -12.15 -3.53
C PHE A 129 6.80 -11.34 -4.45
N GLN A 130 7.38 -10.60 -5.38
CA GLN A 130 6.69 -9.86 -6.41
C GLN A 130 7.26 -10.18 -7.77
N GLN A 131 6.38 -10.43 -8.73
CA GLN A 131 6.70 -10.43 -10.15
C GLN A 131 6.07 -9.21 -10.80
N THR A 132 6.84 -8.51 -11.62
CA THR A 132 6.37 -7.35 -12.38
C THR A 132 6.55 -7.63 -13.87
N ASP A 133 5.45 -7.61 -14.61
CA ASP A 133 5.42 -7.73 -16.06
C ASP A 133 5.51 -6.32 -16.67
N VAL A 134 6.51 -6.10 -17.53
CA VAL A 134 6.81 -4.80 -18.14
C VAL A 134 6.45 -4.85 -19.64
N PRO A 135 5.47 -4.06 -20.13
CA PRO A 135 4.95 -4.16 -21.50
C PRO A 135 6.01 -4.02 -22.60
N THR A 136 7.06 -3.26 -22.36
CA THR A 136 8.13 -2.98 -23.35
C THR A 136 9.53 -3.20 -22.79
N GLY A 137 9.68 -4.05 -21.78
CA GLY A 137 10.94 -4.24 -21.08
C GLY A 137 11.17 -5.70 -20.69
N VAL A 138 12.03 -5.87 -19.72
CA VAL A 138 12.31 -7.18 -19.11
C VAL A 138 11.50 -7.26 -17.82
N ASP A 139 10.76 -8.34 -17.65
CA ASP A 139 10.06 -8.64 -16.43
C ASP A 139 11.02 -8.72 -15.25
N THR A 140 10.61 -8.23 -14.10
CA THR A 140 11.42 -8.24 -12.88
C THR A 140 10.80 -9.11 -11.80
N GLN A 141 11.65 -9.63 -10.93
CA GLN A 141 11.26 -10.42 -9.78
C GLN A 141 11.99 -9.89 -8.56
N ASP A 142 11.24 -9.60 -7.51
CA ASP A 142 11.74 -9.10 -6.25
C ASP A 142 11.31 -10.02 -5.11
N ALA A 143 12.19 -10.22 -4.14
CA ALA A 143 11.87 -10.96 -2.92
C ALA A 143 12.38 -10.20 -1.71
N ALA A 144 11.59 -10.19 -0.65
CA ALA A 144 11.92 -9.59 0.62
C ALA A 144 11.61 -10.56 1.76
N ALA A 145 12.42 -10.52 2.80
CA ALA A 145 12.14 -11.21 4.06
C ALA A 145 12.63 -10.35 5.22
N GLY A 146 11.98 -10.41 6.35
CA GLY A 146 12.34 -9.59 7.50
C GLY A 146 11.64 -9.99 8.78
N ILE A 147 11.92 -9.19 9.79
CA ILE A 147 11.39 -9.30 11.14
C ILE A 147 10.65 -8.02 11.44
N LYS A 148 9.45 -8.14 12.00
CA LYS A 148 8.64 -7.00 12.45
C LYS A 148 8.50 -7.06 13.96
N PHE A 149 8.80 -5.95 14.61
CA PHE A 149 8.54 -5.74 16.04
C PHE A 149 7.40 -4.73 16.20
N THR A 150 6.47 -5.03 17.11
CA THR A 150 5.39 -4.13 17.52
C THR A 150 5.58 -3.80 18.99
N PHE A 151 5.65 -2.52 19.35
CA PHE A 151 5.87 -2.02 20.72
C PHE A 151 4.60 -1.40 21.27
#